data_0732de4b99f78e9faebd505ef99b00e6
#
_entry.id   0732de4b99f78e9faebd505ef99b00e6
#
_cell.length_a   1.000
_cell.length_b   1.000
_cell.length_c   1.000
_cell.angle_alpha   90.00
_cell.angle_beta   90.00
_cell.angle_gamma   90.00
#
_symmetry.space_group_name_H-M   'P 1'
#
loop_
_entity.id
_entity.type
_entity.pdbx_description
1 polymer ?
#
loop_
_entity_poly.entity_id
_entity_poly.type
_entity_poly.pdbx_seq_one_letter_code
_entity_poly.pdbx_strand_id
1 'polypeptide(L)'
;MGALVTLDLPADAPALTLPWIITFGPLNEDEEWEPVVCGPYERAHALALAEAVVADEELMAVVEPLQPHVTAEQILGDIAAARLAAENEDLETAALDDELAGYGDHDHHHDHDHDDPDHTHEAPSVDEIRAGFARIAAKLTA
;
A
#
# COMPACT_ATOMS: atom_id res chain seq x y z
N MET A 1 7.27 13.01 -10.89
CA MET A 1 6.42 12.68 -9.73
C MET A 1 5.78 11.33 -9.95
N GLY A 2 6.08 10.37 -9.08
CA GLY A 2 5.58 9.01 -9.20
C GLY A 2 4.16 8.85 -8.63
N ALA A 3 3.71 7.61 -8.54
CA ALA A 3 2.41 7.26 -7.97
C ALA A 3 2.61 6.41 -6.71
N LEU A 4 1.78 6.65 -5.70
CA LEU A 4 1.76 5.86 -4.47
C LEU A 4 0.40 5.20 -4.34
N VAL A 5 0.41 3.88 -4.15
CA VAL A 5 -0.80 3.07 -3.96
C VAL A 5 -0.71 2.39 -2.59
N THR A 6 -1.74 2.50 -1.81
CA THR A 6 -1.84 1.82 -0.52
C THR A 6 -3.28 1.41 -0.23
N LEU A 7 -3.45 0.58 0.77
CA LEU A 7 -4.76 0.16 1.24
C LEU A 7 -5.35 1.21 2.16
N ASP A 8 -6.62 1.48 1.96
CA ASP A 8 -7.40 2.35 2.83
C ASP A 8 -8.04 1.50 3.93
N LEU A 9 -7.51 1.60 5.13
CA LEU A 9 -7.91 0.78 6.27
C LEU A 9 -8.54 1.64 7.37
N PRO A 10 -9.55 1.11 8.07
CA PRO A 10 -10.09 1.79 9.24
C PRO A 10 -9.05 1.86 10.37
N ALA A 11 -9.22 2.81 11.28
CA ALA A 11 -8.26 3.08 12.36
C ALA A 11 -8.06 1.90 13.33
N ASP A 12 -9.04 0.99 13.41
CA ASP A 12 -9.02 -0.19 14.27
C ASP A 12 -8.64 -1.48 13.52
N ALA A 13 -8.24 -1.39 12.25
CA ALA A 13 -7.87 -2.57 11.47
C ALA A 13 -6.64 -3.27 12.05
N PRO A 14 -6.68 -4.62 12.21
CA PRO A 14 -5.52 -5.36 12.70
C PRO A 14 -4.29 -5.23 11.80
N ALA A 15 -4.48 -5.02 10.50
CA ALA A 15 -3.40 -4.85 9.54
C ALA A 15 -2.52 -3.62 9.83
N LEU A 16 -3.02 -2.61 10.55
CA LEU A 16 -2.25 -1.41 10.91
C LEU A 16 -1.06 -1.73 11.81
N THR A 17 -1.13 -2.80 12.59
CA THR A 17 -0.07 -3.22 13.49
C THR A 17 0.90 -4.24 12.89
N LEU A 18 0.63 -4.70 11.67
CA LEU A 18 1.52 -5.61 10.94
C LEU A 18 2.75 -4.86 10.43
N PRO A 19 3.84 -5.59 10.11
CA PRO A 19 4.91 -5.01 9.31
C PRO A 19 4.41 -4.71 7.90
N TRP A 20 4.92 -3.63 7.31
CA TRP A 20 4.52 -3.17 5.99
C TRP A 20 5.71 -3.20 5.03
N ILE A 21 5.46 -3.54 3.79
CA ILE A 21 6.47 -3.54 2.73
C ILE A 21 6.13 -2.50 1.68
N ILE A 22 7.16 -2.06 0.97
CA ILE A 22 7.03 -1.17 -0.18
C ILE A 22 7.56 -1.91 -1.40
N THR A 23 6.75 -1.99 -2.45
CA THR A 23 7.18 -2.51 -3.75
C THR A 23 7.29 -1.34 -4.72
N PHE A 24 8.47 -1.09 -5.24
CA PHE A 24 8.69 -0.09 -6.27
C PHE A 24 8.77 -0.76 -7.63
N GLY A 25 7.99 -0.26 -8.57
CA GLY A 25 7.91 -0.81 -9.91
C GLY A 25 7.81 0.28 -10.98
N PRO A 26 7.90 -0.09 -12.27
CA PRO A 26 7.76 0.87 -13.35
C PRO A 26 6.34 1.46 -13.39
N LEU A 27 6.24 2.76 -13.61
CA LEU A 27 4.97 3.47 -13.73
C LEU A 27 4.34 3.27 -15.11
N ASN A 28 5.18 3.20 -16.13
CA ASN A 28 4.78 3.08 -17.54
C ASN A 28 5.15 1.70 -18.08
N GLU A 29 4.35 1.20 -19.03
CA GLU A 29 4.61 -0.07 -19.73
C GLU A 29 5.86 -0.02 -20.62
N ASP A 30 6.33 1.18 -20.95
CA ASP A 30 7.54 1.41 -21.76
C ASP A 30 8.84 1.14 -21.00
N GLU A 31 8.78 1.11 -19.68
CA GLU A 31 9.92 0.81 -18.82
C GLU A 31 9.81 -0.62 -18.29
N GLU A 32 10.85 -1.40 -18.50
CA GLU A 32 10.92 -2.77 -18.00
C GLU A 32 12.10 -2.90 -17.03
N TRP A 33 11.79 -3.01 -15.75
CA TRP A 33 12.76 -3.36 -14.72
C TRP A 33 12.06 -4.17 -13.63
N GLU A 34 12.84 -4.99 -12.96
CA GLU A 34 12.30 -5.85 -11.91
C GLU A 34 11.88 -5.01 -10.69
N PRO A 35 10.69 -5.25 -10.12
CA PRO A 35 10.27 -4.54 -8.93
C PRO A 35 11.22 -4.73 -7.75
N VAL A 36 11.45 -3.66 -7.00
CA VAL A 36 12.28 -3.67 -5.80
C VAL A 36 11.38 -3.69 -4.58
N VAL A 37 11.56 -4.68 -3.72
CA VAL A 37 10.78 -4.84 -2.48
C VAL A 37 11.66 -4.43 -1.31
N CYS A 38 11.16 -3.51 -0.51
CA CYS A 38 11.83 -2.97 0.68
C CYS A 38 10.99 -3.20 1.93
N GLY A 39 11.65 -3.42 3.04
CA GLY A 39 11.00 -3.61 4.33
C GLY A 39 11.48 -4.86 5.04
N PRO A 40 10.77 -5.24 6.10
CA PRO A 40 9.53 -4.66 6.60
C PRO A 40 9.73 -3.37 7.40
N TYR A 41 8.72 -2.51 7.38
CA TYR A 41 8.69 -1.25 8.13
C TYR A 41 7.42 -1.16 8.95
N GLU A 42 7.38 -0.24 9.91
CA GLU A 42 6.12 0.19 10.47
C GLU A 42 5.34 0.98 9.40
N ARG A 43 4.02 0.91 9.43
CA ARG A 43 3.16 1.54 8.40
C ARG A 43 3.50 3.01 8.15
N ALA A 44 3.65 3.80 9.23
CA ALA A 44 3.97 5.22 9.11
C ALA A 44 5.32 5.45 8.42
N HIS A 45 6.33 4.63 8.74
CA HIS A 45 7.65 4.71 8.10
C HIS A 45 7.59 4.28 6.64
N ALA A 46 6.85 3.20 6.33
CA ALA A 46 6.68 2.73 4.95
C ALA A 46 6.05 3.82 4.07
N LEU A 47 4.99 4.45 4.54
CA LEU A 47 4.32 5.52 3.82
C LEU A 47 5.23 6.74 3.62
N ALA A 48 5.95 7.16 4.65
CA ALA A 48 6.85 8.30 4.57
C ALA A 48 8.02 8.06 3.61
N LEU A 49 8.61 6.87 3.64
CA LEU A 49 9.68 6.48 2.71
C LEU A 49 9.17 6.42 1.27
N ALA A 50 8.02 5.81 1.05
CA ALA A 50 7.42 5.73 -0.28
C ALA A 50 7.12 7.13 -0.85
N GLU A 51 6.55 8.00 -0.06
CA GLU A 51 6.29 9.40 -0.45
C GLU A 51 7.57 10.14 -0.83
N ALA A 52 8.62 9.98 -0.06
CA ALA A 52 9.91 10.60 -0.35
C ALA A 52 10.51 10.13 -1.68
N VAL A 53 10.38 8.85 -1.99
CA VAL A 53 10.90 8.28 -3.24
C VAL A 53 10.08 8.75 -4.45
N VAL A 54 8.75 8.68 -4.38
CA VAL A 54 7.88 9.06 -5.50
C VAL A 54 7.87 10.57 -5.74
N ALA A 55 8.29 11.38 -4.78
CA ALA A 55 8.45 12.81 -4.96
C ALA A 55 9.57 13.16 -5.96
N ASP A 56 10.64 12.34 -5.98
CA ASP A 56 11.81 12.59 -6.82
C ASP A 56 11.87 11.71 -8.08
N GLU A 57 11.21 10.56 -8.06
CA GLU A 57 11.30 9.55 -9.12
C GLU A 57 9.92 9.27 -9.75
N GLU A 58 9.90 9.07 -11.07
CA GLU A 58 8.71 8.65 -11.80
C GLU A 58 8.59 7.12 -11.79
N LEU A 59 8.04 6.60 -10.71
CA LEU A 59 7.80 5.18 -10.53
C LEU A 59 6.53 4.95 -9.70
N MET A 60 6.12 3.71 -9.56
CA MET A 60 4.98 3.33 -8.73
C MET A 60 5.49 2.70 -7.43
N ALA A 61 5.00 3.20 -6.32
CA ALA A 61 5.21 2.60 -5.01
C ALA A 61 3.91 1.98 -4.50
N VAL A 62 3.94 0.71 -4.15
CA VAL A 62 2.83 0.00 -3.53
C VAL A 62 3.18 -0.31 -2.08
N VAL A 63 2.41 0.24 -1.16
CA VAL A 63 2.62 0.05 0.29
C VAL A 63 1.52 -0.88 0.80
N GLU A 64 1.91 -2.06 1.28
CA GLU A 64 0.98 -3.09 1.71
C GLU A 64 1.48 -3.82 2.95
N PRO A 65 0.56 -4.38 3.77
CA PRO A 65 0.97 -5.13 4.96
C PRO A 65 1.56 -6.48 4.56
N LEU A 66 2.61 -6.86 5.29
CA LEU A 66 3.20 -8.18 5.16
C LEU A 66 2.54 -9.12 6.17
N GLN A 67 1.97 -10.21 5.69
CA GLN A 67 1.35 -11.22 6.53
C GLN A 67 2.41 -12.24 6.96
N PRO A 68 2.79 -12.27 8.25
CA PRO A 68 3.83 -13.20 8.71
C PRO A 68 3.27 -14.60 8.96
N HIS A 69 2.82 -15.27 7.91
CA HIS A 69 2.31 -16.63 8.02
C HIS A 69 3.43 -17.63 8.33
N VAL A 70 3.17 -18.52 9.28
CA VAL A 70 4.13 -19.53 9.74
C VAL A 70 3.78 -20.93 9.31
N THR A 71 2.63 -21.12 8.66
CA THR A 71 2.19 -22.43 8.16
C THR A 71 1.76 -22.35 6.70
N ALA A 72 1.90 -23.46 5.98
CA ALA A 72 1.43 -23.55 4.60
C ALA A 72 -0.09 -23.39 4.51
N GLU A 73 -0.84 -23.84 5.48
CA GLU A 73 -2.30 -23.71 5.54
C GLU A 73 -2.74 -22.23 5.56
N GLN A 74 -2.05 -21.40 6.34
CA GLN A 74 -2.31 -19.96 6.38
C GLN A 74 -2.08 -19.31 5.02
N ILE A 75 -0.98 -19.66 4.36
CA ILE A 75 -0.65 -19.15 3.03
C ILE A 75 -1.69 -19.58 1.99
N LEU A 76 -2.06 -20.85 2.00
CA LEU A 76 -3.09 -21.38 1.09
C LEU A 76 -4.45 -20.71 1.31
N GLY A 77 -4.80 -20.40 2.56
CA GLY A 77 -6.01 -19.67 2.90
C GLY A 77 -6.03 -18.29 2.28
N ASP A 78 -4.93 -17.55 2.35
CA ASP A 78 -4.81 -16.22 1.74
C ASP A 78 -4.83 -16.28 0.21
N ILE A 79 -4.20 -17.29 -0.38
CA ILE A 79 -4.24 -17.51 -1.83
C ILE A 79 -5.68 -17.78 -2.30
N ALA A 80 -6.41 -18.61 -1.58
CA ALA A 80 -7.81 -18.91 -1.89
C ALA A 80 -8.69 -17.66 -1.79
N ALA A 81 -8.47 -16.83 -0.74
CA ALA A 81 -9.18 -15.57 -0.57
C ALA A 81 -8.87 -14.58 -1.68
N ALA A 82 -7.61 -14.47 -2.10
CA ALA A 82 -7.20 -13.58 -3.18
C ALA A 82 -7.81 -13.99 -4.52
N ARG A 83 -7.86 -15.28 -4.81
CA ARG A 83 -8.51 -15.79 -6.03
C ARG A 83 -10.00 -15.52 -6.05
N LEU A 84 -10.66 -15.70 -4.91
CA LEU A 84 -12.08 -15.42 -4.77
C LEU A 84 -12.38 -13.93 -4.95
N ALA A 85 -11.55 -13.05 -4.38
CA ALA A 85 -11.67 -11.61 -4.54
C ALA A 85 -11.49 -11.18 -6.01
N ALA A 86 -10.54 -11.78 -6.73
CA ALA A 86 -10.31 -11.51 -8.15
C ALA A 86 -11.51 -11.95 -9.00
N GLU A 87 -12.12 -13.09 -8.72
CA GLU A 87 -13.34 -13.54 -9.39
C GLU A 87 -14.51 -12.58 -9.14
N ASN A 88 -14.66 -12.08 -7.92
CA ASN A 88 -15.70 -11.12 -7.57
C ASN A 88 -15.46 -9.76 -8.24
N GLU A 89 -14.23 -9.30 -8.34
CA GLU A 89 -13.88 -8.07 -9.07
C GLU A 89 -14.23 -8.17 -10.56
N ASP A 90 -13.95 -9.29 -11.20
CA ASP A 90 -14.30 -9.52 -12.60
C ASP A 90 -15.83 -9.48 -12.81
N LEU A 91 -16.60 -10.04 -11.89
CA LEU A 91 -18.05 -10.00 -11.91
C LEU A 91 -18.59 -8.60 -11.65
N GLU A 92 -18.03 -7.87 -10.70
CA GLU A 92 -18.42 -6.48 -10.40
C GLU A 92 -18.07 -5.54 -11.53
N THR A 93 -16.91 -5.70 -12.16
CA THR A 93 -16.48 -4.89 -13.29
C THR A 93 -17.39 -5.12 -14.49
N ALA A 94 -17.80 -6.34 -14.78
CA ALA A 94 -18.75 -6.66 -15.83
C ALA A 94 -20.14 -6.09 -15.56
N ALA A 95 -20.59 -6.07 -14.30
CA ALA A 95 -21.86 -5.45 -13.91
C ALA A 95 -21.79 -3.92 -13.92
N LEU A 96 -20.66 -3.32 -13.55
CA LEU A 96 -20.43 -1.88 -13.56
C LEU A 96 -20.34 -1.28 -14.96
N ASP A 97 -19.84 -2.00 -15.95
CA ASP A 97 -19.77 -1.57 -17.34
C ASP A 97 -21.19 -1.34 -17.93
N ASP A 98 -22.17 -2.09 -17.47
CA ASP A 98 -23.58 -1.92 -17.88
C ASP A 98 -24.26 -0.75 -17.16
N GLU A 99 -23.83 -0.41 -15.93
CA GLU A 99 -24.41 0.70 -15.14
C GLU A 99 -23.73 2.05 -15.41
N LEU A 100 -22.46 2.07 -15.73
CA LEU A 100 -21.69 3.30 -15.98
C LEU A 100 -22.07 4.02 -17.28
N ALA A 101 -22.75 3.36 -18.21
CA ALA A 101 -23.28 3.98 -19.43
C ALA A 101 -24.42 4.95 -19.17
N GLY A 102 -24.98 5.00 -17.94
CA GLY A 102 -26.11 5.84 -17.55
C GLY A 102 -25.83 6.97 -16.56
N TYR A 103 -24.65 7.03 -15.99
CA TYR A 103 -24.29 8.05 -14.98
C TYR A 103 -23.11 8.88 -15.46
N GLY A 104 -23.40 9.96 -16.18
CA GLY A 104 -22.46 11.04 -16.39
C GLY A 104 -22.40 11.94 -15.17
N ASP A 105 -21.20 12.33 -14.80
CA ASP A 105 -20.87 13.41 -13.87
C ASP A 105 -21.31 13.24 -12.41
N HIS A 106 -20.49 12.55 -11.65
CA HIS A 106 -20.36 12.86 -10.23
C HIS A 106 -19.13 13.73 -10.03
N ASP A 107 -19.37 15.03 -10.09
CA ASP A 107 -18.42 16.04 -9.61
C ASP A 107 -18.26 15.87 -8.10
N HIS A 108 -17.40 14.96 -7.70
CA HIS A 108 -16.96 14.89 -6.33
C HIS A 108 -15.78 15.86 -6.15
N HIS A 109 -16.14 17.13 -5.99
CA HIS A 109 -15.21 18.07 -5.42
C HIS A 109 -14.99 17.69 -3.95
N HIS A 110 -14.04 16.80 -3.74
CA HIS A 110 -13.44 16.65 -2.42
C HIS A 110 -12.37 17.73 -2.28
N ASP A 111 -12.81 18.93 -1.93
CA ASP A 111 -11.95 19.93 -1.38
C ASP A 111 -11.46 19.43 -0.02
N HIS A 112 -10.46 18.56 -0.05
CA HIS A 112 -9.68 18.28 1.13
C HIS A 112 -8.54 19.30 1.18
N ASP A 113 -8.90 20.52 1.52
CA ASP A 113 -7.94 21.49 2.01
C ASP A 113 -7.43 21.01 3.37
N HIS A 114 -6.60 20.00 3.33
CA HIS A 114 -5.73 19.69 4.45
C HIS A 114 -4.41 20.43 4.22
N ASP A 115 -4.51 21.74 4.27
CA ASP A 115 -3.36 22.58 4.50
C ASP A 115 -2.94 22.40 5.96
N ASP A 116 -2.31 21.28 6.23
CA ASP A 116 -1.57 21.13 7.46
C ASP A 116 -0.12 21.54 7.18
N PRO A 117 0.30 22.73 7.59
CA PRO A 117 1.60 23.27 7.22
C PRO A 117 2.77 22.58 7.93
N ASP A 118 2.50 21.59 8.77
CA ASP A 118 3.50 20.91 9.57
C ASP A 118 3.88 19.51 9.05
N HIS A 119 3.33 19.09 7.90
CA HIS A 119 3.80 17.88 7.26
C HIS A 119 5.00 18.20 6.37
N THR A 120 6.15 18.35 7.02
CA THR A 120 7.40 18.21 6.32
C THR A 120 7.47 16.79 5.78
N HIS A 121 7.47 16.65 4.45
CA HIS A 121 7.64 15.36 3.78
C HIS A 121 9.07 14.85 3.96
N GLU A 122 9.52 14.86 5.19
CA GLU A 122 10.85 14.41 5.54
C GLU A 122 10.80 12.91 5.84
N ALA A 123 11.65 12.15 5.15
CA ALA A 123 11.79 10.73 5.39
C ALA A 123 12.26 10.49 6.83
N PRO A 124 11.80 9.38 7.48
CA PRO A 124 12.27 9.05 8.81
C PRO A 124 13.80 8.90 8.85
N SER A 125 14.40 9.23 9.98
CA SER A 125 15.83 9.04 10.16
C SER A 125 16.19 7.55 10.21
N VAL A 126 17.46 7.24 9.96
CA VAL A 126 17.95 5.85 10.01
C VAL A 126 17.71 5.24 11.39
N ASP A 127 17.89 6.02 12.45
CA ASP A 127 17.66 5.55 13.81
C ASP A 127 16.19 5.24 14.09
N GLU A 128 15.27 6.04 13.56
CA GLU A 128 13.83 5.79 13.63
C GLU A 128 13.43 4.50 12.92
N ILE A 129 13.98 4.27 11.72
CA ILE A 129 13.74 3.04 10.95
C ILE A 129 14.28 1.83 11.71
N ARG A 130 15.47 1.89 12.27
CA ARG A 130 16.06 0.81 13.07
C ARG A 130 15.25 0.50 14.32
N ALA A 131 14.77 1.54 15.00
CA ALA A 131 13.87 1.36 16.14
C ALA A 131 12.56 0.67 15.71
N GLY A 132 12.02 1.03 14.54
CA GLY A 132 10.86 0.38 13.95
C GLY A 132 11.12 -1.10 13.66
N PHE A 133 12.27 -1.46 13.11
CA PHE A 133 12.65 -2.85 12.88
C PHE A 133 12.72 -3.65 14.18
N ALA A 134 13.24 -3.07 15.26
CA ALA A 134 13.28 -3.73 16.56
C ALA A 134 11.87 -4.02 17.10
N ARG A 135 10.95 -3.08 16.95
CA ARG A 135 9.54 -3.28 17.34
C ARG A 135 8.86 -4.38 16.51
N ILE A 136 9.11 -4.41 15.21
CA ILE A 136 8.58 -5.45 14.31
C ILE A 136 9.14 -6.82 14.70
N ALA A 137 10.45 -6.91 14.92
CA ALA A 137 11.08 -8.16 15.32
C ALA A 137 10.52 -8.68 16.64
N ALA A 138 10.28 -7.82 17.61
CA ALA A 138 9.66 -8.17 18.89
C ALA A 138 8.25 -8.75 18.70
N LYS A 139 7.46 -8.21 17.78
CA LYS A 139 6.11 -8.72 17.46
C LYS A 139 6.16 -10.09 16.77
N LEU A 140 7.14 -10.34 15.93
CA LEU A 140 7.29 -11.59 15.19
C LEU A 140 7.82 -12.74 16.05
N THR A 141 8.55 -12.43 17.11
CA THR A 141 9.14 -13.42 18.01
C THR A 141 8.32 -13.68 19.28
N ALA A 142 7.28 -12.94 19.46
CA ALA A 142 6.41 -13.09 20.66
C ALA A 142 5.43 -14.26 20.54
#